data_87ee839b60c5fab8a6f4271d99d6abe8
#
_entry.id   87ee839b60c5fab8a6f4271d99d6abe8
#
_cell.length_a   1.000
_cell.length_b   1.000
_cell.length_c   1.000
_cell.angle_alpha   90.00
_cell.angle_beta   90.00
_cell.angle_gamma   90.00
#
_symmetry.space_group_name_H-M   'P 1'
#
loop_
_entity.id
_entity.type
_entity.pdbx_description
1 polymer ?
#
loop_
_entity_poly.entity_id
_entity_poly.type
_entity_poly.pdbx_seq_one_letter_code
_entity_poly.pdbx_strand_id
1 'polypeptide(L)'
;QISSRLDKIQQPELKRETIPVNPEAPKMTGYKTYVLFGIDTRGEGSNLSAQNSDTMIIVSVNNDTGEVRMASVYRDTFLDIGNGTYTKANAAYAYGGPEQAIAMLNTNLDLDISDYATADFSALAEVVDDLGGLDIPLSYAEIVHMNNYCQETSKLTGKSYTPVEEPDPKPEDLEAIVDTYHLNGVQVTSYCRIRYTASLDMGRTERQRKVLGMLFDKAKIAGLTSIFKIMDDVFPMVQTSLSKQDILGLIPTVIGYNFSESTGFPAKYKFSNIKGSIIVPTDLASNVTELHKFLYNDQDYTPSSEVLEKSNKILEIVGGEGKLDEAATSTTQDDTTNTDDNTFVWSGNSSSTDNSYYDNNSGSTDYDNGGGTDYDYSGGTDYDNGGGSDYDNGGGSDYDNGGGSDYDNGGGSDYDNDSGSDYDNGGGDDGGF
;
A
#
# COMPACT_ATOMS: atom_id res chain seq x y z
N GLN A 1 5.80 -31.64 11.95
CA GLN A 1 4.55 -30.95 11.56
C GLN A 1 4.74 -29.44 11.28
N ILE A 2 5.48 -28.67 12.12
CA ILE A 2 5.73 -27.25 11.87
C ILE A 2 6.63 -27.07 10.63
N SER A 3 7.70 -27.85 10.51
CA SER A 3 8.65 -27.74 9.39
C SER A 3 7.97 -27.91 8.02
N SER A 4 7.05 -28.87 7.89
CA SER A 4 6.33 -29.10 6.62
C SER A 4 5.37 -27.96 6.24
N ARG A 5 4.92 -27.16 7.22
CA ARG A 5 4.10 -25.98 6.98
C ARG A 5 4.95 -24.80 6.50
N LEU A 6 6.15 -24.66 7.06
CA LEU A 6 7.13 -23.67 6.60
C LEU A 6 7.61 -23.94 5.16
N ASP A 7 7.49 -25.17 4.67
CA ASP A 7 7.82 -25.49 3.27
C ASP A 7 6.86 -24.85 2.26
N LYS A 8 5.71 -24.34 2.72
CA LYS A 8 4.71 -23.67 1.89
C LYS A 8 5.05 -22.22 1.57
N ILE A 9 5.89 -21.56 2.39
CA ILE A 9 6.27 -20.17 2.19
C ILE A 9 7.16 -20.05 0.96
N GLN A 10 6.90 -19.06 0.14
CA GLN A 10 7.76 -18.72 -0.99
C GLN A 10 9.00 -17.99 -0.47
N GLN A 11 10.16 -18.61 -0.60
CA GLN A 11 11.43 -18.06 -0.16
C GLN A 11 12.38 -17.90 -1.35
N PRO A 12 12.21 -16.86 -2.18
CA PRO A 12 13.16 -16.57 -3.23
C PRO A 12 14.50 -16.19 -2.61
N GLU A 13 15.57 -16.53 -3.32
CA GLU A 13 16.92 -16.17 -2.89
C GLU A 13 17.06 -14.65 -2.86
N LEU A 14 17.38 -14.10 -1.70
CA LEU A 14 17.73 -12.70 -1.51
C LEU A 14 19.22 -12.59 -1.27
N LYS A 15 19.91 -11.90 -2.15
CA LYS A 15 21.36 -11.66 -2.02
C LYS A 15 21.62 -10.46 -1.11
N ARG A 16 21.49 -10.66 0.20
CA ARG A 16 21.62 -9.60 1.21
C ARG A 16 22.91 -8.79 1.08
N GLU A 17 24.03 -9.47 0.74
CA GLU A 17 25.35 -8.83 0.63
C GLU A 17 25.46 -7.88 -0.56
N THR A 18 24.52 -7.94 -1.50
CA THR A 18 24.48 -7.04 -2.67
C THR A 18 23.49 -5.90 -2.52
N ILE A 19 22.67 -5.90 -1.47
CA ILE A 19 21.74 -4.81 -1.20
C ILE A 19 22.51 -3.60 -0.68
N PRO A 20 22.44 -2.45 -1.35
CA PRO A 20 23.14 -1.25 -0.92
C PRO A 20 22.66 -0.74 0.43
N VAL A 21 23.61 -0.33 1.25
CA VAL A 21 23.42 0.42 2.49
C VAL A 21 24.40 1.58 2.45
N ASN A 22 23.98 2.77 2.85
CA ASN A 22 24.88 3.91 2.89
C ASN A 22 26.05 3.63 3.86
N PRO A 23 27.30 3.85 3.47
CA PRO A 23 28.46 3.53 4.32
C PRO A 23 28.47 4.28 5.66
N GLU A 24 27.88 5.48 5.69
CA GLU A 24 27.77 6.32 6.88
C GLU A 24 26.49 6.06 7.69
N ALA A 25 25.58 5.20 7.17
CA ALA A 25 24.35 4.87 7.88
C ALA A 25 24.68 4.23 9.26
N PRO A 26 24.03 4.65 10.33
CA PRO A 26 24.26 4.09 11.64
C PRO A 26 23.77 2.65 11.71
N LYS A 27 24.54 1.81 12.39
CA LYS A 27 24.10 0.45 12.73
C LYS A 27 23.22 0.51 13.96
N MET A 28 21.94 0.20 13.79
CA MET A 28 20.96 0.21 14.88
C MET A 28 21.10 -1.03 15.76
N THR A 29 22.17 -1.02 16.59
CA THR A 29 22.45 -2.11 17.56
C THR A 29 21.26 -2.25 18.52
N GLY A 30 20.80 -3.49 18.71
CA GLY A 30 19.66 -3.77 19.59
C GLY A 30 18.30 -3.71 18.86
N TYR A 31 18.29 -3.37 17.60
CA TYR A 31 17.07 -3.37 16.77
C TYR A 31 17.17 -4.35 15.61
N LYS A 32 16.03 -4.86 15.17
CA LYS A 32 15.86 -5.52 13.87
C LYS A 32 14.86 -4.76 13.05
N THR A 33 15.23 -4.49 11.81
CA THR A 33 14.38 -3.75 10.88
C THR A 33 13.97 -4.62 9.72
N TYR A 34 12.66 -4.69 9.48
CA TYR A 34 12.02 -5.43 8.40
C TYR A 34 11.21 -4.48 7.54
N VAL A 35 10.85 -4.92 6.34
CA VAL A 35 9.86 -4.24 5.53
C VAL A 35 8.75 -5.19 5.11
N LEU A 36 7.52 -4.73 5.20
CA LEU A 36 6.33 -5.41 4.70
C LEU A 36 5.89 -4.72 3.41
N PHE A 37 5.76 -5.50 2.35
CA PHE A 37 5.22 -5.03 1.07
C PHE A 37 3.82 -5.59 0.85
N GLY A 38 2.88 -4.71 0.51
CA GLY A 38 1.55 -5.06 0.05
C GLY A 38 1.45 -4.84 -1.44
N ILE A 39 1.02 -5.88 -2.17
CA ILE A 39 0.92 -5.87 -3.62
C ILE A 39 -0.52 -6.10 -4.03
N ASP A 40 -0.94 -5.34 -5.06
CA ASP A 40 -2.24 -5.52 -5.69
C ASP A 40 -2.10 -6.48 -6.87
N THR A 41 -2.51 -7.73 -6.69
CA THR A 41 -2.40 -8.80 -7.69
C THR A 41 -3.66 -8.93 -8.55
N ARG A 42 -4.30 -7.81 -8.91
CA ARG A 42 -5.45 -7.84 -9.81
C ARG A 42 -5.07 -8.41 -11.18
N GLY A 43 -5.44 -9.65 -11.45
CA GLY A 43 -5.19 -10.35 -12.71
C GLY A 43 -4.76 -11.81 -12.49
N GLU A 44 -5.29 -12.72 -13.30
CA GLU A 44 -4.89 -14.14 -13.27
C GLU A 44 -3.41 -14.28 -13.66
N GLY A 45 -2.64 -14.93 -12.80
CA GLY A 45 -1.23 -15.22 -13.04
C GLY A 45 -0.27 -14.05 -12.80
N SER A 46 -0.69 -13.01 -12.07
CA SER A 46 0.19 -11.89 -11.71
C SER A 46 1.36 -12.38 -10.84
N ASN A 47 2.56 -12.20 -11.39
CA ASN A 47 3.79 -12.45 -10.67
C ASN A 47 3.96 -11.36 -9.59
N LEU A 48 4.05 -11.75 -8.32
CA LEU A 48 4.28 -10.83 -7.20
C LEU A 48 5.47 -9.90 -7.43
N SER A 49 6.44 -10.31 -8.24
CA SER A 49 7.68 -9.57 -8.48
C SER A 49 7.59 -8.46 -9.54
N ALA A 50 6.48 -8.31 -10.25
CA ALA A 50 6.37 -7.37 -11.38
C ALA A 50 5.33 -6.26 -11.16
N GLN A 51 4.84 -6.10 -9.94
CA GLN A 51 3.81 -5.14 -9.58
C GLN A 51 4.37 -3.99 -8.75
N ASN A 52 3.71 -2.85 -8.76
CA ASN A 52 4.01 -1.78 -7.82
C ASN A 52 3.63 -2.22 -6.38
N SER A 53 4.46 -1.86 -5.40
CA SER A 53 4.10 -2.05 -4.00
C SER A 53 3.20 -0.90 -3.53
N ASP A 54 1.91 -1.17 -3.40
CA ASP A 54 0.95 -0.17 -2.92
C ASP A 54 1.06 0.09 -1.40
N THR A 55 1.73 -0.79 -0.70
CA THR A 55 2.01 -0.69 0.73
C THR A 55 3.49 -0.98 0.98
N MET A 56 4.15 -0.11 1.72
CA MET A 56 5.53 -0.27 2.19
C MET A 56 5.55 0.13 3.66
N ILE A 57 5.71 -0.83 4.57
CA ILE A 57 5.73 -0.59 6.01
C ILE A 57 7.06 -1.05 6.57
N ILE A 58 7.85 -0.12 7.07
CA ILE A 58 9.06 -0.39 7.83
C ILE A 58 8.64 -0.80 9.24
N VAL A 59 9.17 -1.91 9.72
CA VAL A 59 8.89 -2.45 11.05
C VAL A 59 10.21 -2.52 11.81
N SER A 60 10.33 -1.74 12.87
CA SER A 60 11.46 -1.77 13.80
C SER A 60 11.08 -2.51 15.06
N VAL A 61 11.88 -3.48 15.44
CA VAL A 61 11.71 -4.30 16.66
C VAL A 61 12.89 -4.07 17.57
N ASN A 62 12.65 -3.54 18.77
CA ASN A 62 13.65 -3.46 19.81
C ASN A 62 13.82 -4.85 20.44
N ASN A 63 15.03 -5.43 20.32
CA ASN A 63 15.31 -6.79 20.79
C ASN A 63 15.28 -6.94 22.31
N ASP A 64 15.53 -5.86 23.04
CA ASP A 64 15.61 -5.89 24.51
C ASP A 64 14.22 -5.74 25.16
N THR A 65 13.39 -4.87 24.59
CA THR A 65 12.06 -4.54 25.16
C THR A 65 10.91 -5.25 24.47
N GLY A 66 11.12 -5.74 23.23
CA GLY A 66 10.05 -6.25 22.38
C GLY A 66 9.12 -5.16 21.82
N GLU A 67 9.49 -3.89 21.96
CA GLU A 67 8.73 -2.78 21.39
C GLU A 67 8.81 -2.81 19.87
N VAL A 68 7.65 -2.68 19.22
CA VAL A 68 7.52 -2.66 17.75
C VAL A 68 6.95 -1.33 17.32
N ARG A 69 7.66 -0.65 16.43
CA ARG A 69 7.22 0.60 15.79
C ARG A 69 7.10 0.40 14.29
N MET A 70 6.12 1.04 13.68
CA MET A 70 5.86 0.94 12.25
C MET A 70 5.87 2.30 11.59
N ALA A 71 6.51 2.40 10.41
CA ALA A 71 6.45 3.58 9.57
C ALA A 71 6.03 3.19 8.14
N SER A 72 4.92 3.75 7.65
CA SER A 72 4.53 3.56 6.25
C SER A 72 5.22 4.57 5.36
N VAL A 73 5.94 4.13 4.35
CA VAL A 73 6.40 5.01 3.27
C VAL A 73 5.26 5.17 2.28
N TYR A 74 4.81 6.40 2.07
CA TYR A 74 3.74 6.68 1.12
C TYR A 74 4.19 6.30 -0.29
N ARG A 75 3.37 5.54 -1.00
CA ARG A 75 3.73 4.94 -2.29
C ARG A 75 4.16 5.96 -3.35
N ASP A 76 3.57 7.16 -3.31
CA ASP A 76 3.83 8.24 -4.25
C ASP A 76 4.98 9.18 -3.82
N THR A 77 5.70 8.84 -2.74
CA THR A 77 6.87 9.59 -2.29
C THR A 77 7.94 9.61 -3.37
N PHE A 78 8.42 10.80 -3.70
CA PHE A 78 9.42 11.02 -4.73
C PHE A 78 10.83 10.78 -4.18
N LEU A 79 11.43 9.66 -4.57
CA LEU A 79 12.73 9.18 -4.10
C LEU A 79 13.60 8.70 -5.26
N ASP A 80 14.90 8.56 -5.03
CA ASP A 80 15.80 7.83 -5.91
C ASP A 80 15.53 6.32 -5.79
N ILE A 81 14.95 5.72 -6.81
CA ILE A 81 14.67 4.27 -6.83
C ILE A 81 15.87 3.43 -7.27
N GLY A 82 17.01 4.06 -7.49
CA GLY A 82 18.28 3.46 -7.88
C GLY A 82 18.90 4.13 -9.11
N ASN A 83 20.22 4.17 -9.14
CA ASN A 83 21.01 4.72 -10.24
C ASN A 83 20.65 6.17 -10.62
N GLY A 84 20.24 7.00 -9.66
CA GLY A 84 19.83 8.38 -9.89
C GLY A 84 18.48 8.53 -10.60
N THR A 85 17.67 7.49 -10.61
CA THR A 85 16.31 7.53 -11.18
C THR A 85 15.31 7.95 -10.10
N TYR A 86 14.88 9.20 -10.16
CA TYR A 86 13.91 9.78 -9.21
C TYR A 86 12.48 9.63 -9.75
N THR A 87 11.64 8.93 -8.99
CA THR A 87 10.22 8.71 -9.29
C THR A 87 9.47 8.30 -8.01
N LYS A 88 8.23 7.83 -8.14
CA LYS A 88 7.43 7.32 -7.02
C LYS A 88 8.10 6.10 -6.38
N ALA A 89 8.16 6.06 -5.07
CA ALA A 89 8.81 4.99 -4.31
C ALA A 89 8.27 3.59 -4.64
N ASN A 90 6.96 3.47 -4.88
CA ASN A 90 6.33 2.19 -5.21
C ASN A 90 6.85 1.54 -6.50
N ALA A 91 7.40 2.34 -7.41
CA ALA A 91 7.96 1.85 -8.67
C ALA A 91 9.22 0.97 -8.45
N ALA A 92 9.96 1.18 -7.36
CA ALA A 92 11.16 0.39 -7.08
C ALA A 92 10.88 -1.13 -7.07
N TYR A 93 9.74 -1.52 -6.50
CA TYR A 93 9.35 -2.93 -6.44
C TYR A 93 9.04 -3.50 -7.85
N ALA A 94 8.37 -2.75 -8.70
CA ALA A 94 8.08 -3.18 -10.07
C ALA A 94 9.33 -3.30 -10.94
N TYR A 95 10.36 -2.47 -10.67
CA TYR A 95 11.61 -2.48 -11.43
C TYR A 95 12.56 -3.62 -11.07
N GLY A 96 12.64 -4.01 -9.81
CA GLY A 96 13.60 -5.00 -9.36
C GLY A 96 13.16 -5.81 -8.13
N GLY A 97 11.85 -5.90 -7.91
CA GLY A 97 11.28 -6.69 -6.81
C GLY A 97 11.66 -6.15 -5.43
N PRO A 98 11.61 -7.03 -4.43
CA PRO A 98 11.92 -6.64 -3.06
C PRO A 98 13.36 -6.15 -2.88
N GLU A 99 14.35 -6.69 -3.63
CA GLU A 99 15.74 -6.23 -3.56
C GLU A 99 15.87 -4.75 -3.90
N GLN A 100 15.27 -4.32 -5.00
CA GLN A 100 15.31 -2.93 -5.45
C GLN A 100 14.55 -2.01 -4.48
N ALA A 101 13.41 -2.47 -3.96
CA ALA A 101 12.63 -1.70 -3.01
C ALA A 101 13.37 -1.54 -1.67
N ILE A 102 14.04 -2.58 -1.17
CA ILE A 102 14.88 -2.50 0.02
C ILE A 102 16.09 -1.58 -0.22
N ALA A 103 16.77 -1.71 -1.37
CA ALA A 103 17.90 -0.85 -1.74
C ALA A 103 17.48 0.63 -1.76
N MET A 104 16.31 0.93 -2.33
CA MET A 104 15.71 2.26 -2.35
C MET A 104 15.48 2.78 -0.91
N LEU A 105 14.85 1.98 -0.05
CA LEU A 105 14.61 2.38 1.34
C LEU A 105 15.91 2.60 2.09
N ASN A 106 16.86 1.67 2.01
CA ASN A 106 18.14 1.77 2.71
C ASN A 106 18.93 3.02 2.30
N THR A 107 19.01 3.29 0.99
CA THR A 107 19.84 4.39 0.49
C THR A 107 19.23 5.78 0.58
N ASN A 108 17.90 5.89 0.62
CA ASN A 108 17.24 7.18 0.83
C ASN A 108 17.00 7.50 2.31
N LEU A 109 16.95 6.48 3.17
CA LEU A 109 16.50 6.64 4.56
C LEU A 109 17.58 6.24 5.59
N ASP A 110 18.81 5.97 5.17
CA ASP A 110 19.89 5.48 6.04
C ASP A 110 19.52 4.26 6.88
N LEU A 111 18.81 3.32 6.28
CA LEU A 111 18.38 2.11 6.94
C LEU A 111 19.29 0.92 6.59
N ASP A 112 19.20 -0.14 7.38
CA ASP A 112 19.86 -1.43 7.17
C ASP A 112 18.82 -2.55 7.21
N ILE A 113 17.83 -2.45 6.29
CA ILE A 113 16.80 -3.46 6.13
C ILE A 113 17.41 -4.63 5.37
N SER A 114 17.36 -5.82 5.94
CA SER A 114 17.89 -7.04 5.33
C SER A 114 16.82 -8.06 4.98
N ASP A 115 15.62 -7.92 5.55
CA ASP A 115 14.56 -8.92 5.43
C ASP A 115 13.20 -8.28 5.15
N TYR A 116 12.39 -9.02 4.41
CA TYR A 116 11.07 -8.57 4.00
C TYR A 116 10.02 -9.68 4.08
N ALA A 117 8.76 -9.26 4.05
CA ALA A 117 7.64 -10.11 3.69
C ALA A 117 6.76 -9.37 2.69
N THR A 118 6.27 -10.09 1.69
CA THR A 118 5.32 -9.60 0.68
C THR A 118 4.05 -10.41 0.75
N ALA A 119 2.92 -9.73 0.78
CA ALA A 119 1.59 -10.32 0.78
C ALA A 119 0.64 -9.53 -0.14
N ASP A 120 -0.42 -10.17 -0.58
CA ASP A 120 -1.50 -9.54 -1.33
C ASP A 120 -2.78 -9.39 -0.48
N PHE A 121 -3.83 -8.87 -1.08
CA PHE A 121 -5.13 -8.71 -0.43
C PHE A 121 -5.78 -10.05 -0.02
N SER A 122 -5.49 -11.12 -0.75
CA SER A 122 -6.05 -12.44 -0.43
C SER A 122 -5.43 -13.00 0.85
N ALA A 123 -4.11 -12.81 1.02
CA ALA A 123 -3.41 -13.19 2.24
C ALA A 123 -3.94 -12.42 3.46
N LEU A 124 -4.20 -11.11 3.32
CA LEU A 124 -4.78 -10.31 4.39
C LEU A 124 -6.17 -10.82 4.78
N ALA A 125 -7.04 -11.05 3.79
CA ALA A 125 -8.38 -11.55 4.05
C ALA A 125 -8.36 -12.92 4.74
N GLU A 126 -7.42 -13.79 4.36
CA GLU A 126 -7.28 -15.12 4.98
C GLU A 126 -6.83 -15.03 6.44
N VAL A 127 -5.80 -14.23 6.74
CA VAL A 127 -5.35 -14.02 8.14
C VAL A 127 -6.48 -13.52 9.03
N VAL A 128 -7.26 -12.55 8.54
CA VAL A 128 -8.40 -11.99 9.30
C VAL A 128 -9.42 -13.07 9.63
N ASP A 129 -9.80 -13.88 8.63
CA ASP A 129 -10.79 -14.95 8.83
C ASP A 129 -10.26 -16.06 9.74
N ASP A 130 -8.99 -16.43 9.61
CA ASP A 130 -8.34 -17.44 10.44
C ASP A 130 -8.25 -17.04 11.91
N LEU A 131 -8.12 -15.74 12.15
CA LEU A 131 -8.19 -15.16 13.49
C LEU A 131 -9.63 -14.88 13.97
N GLY A 132 -10.64 -15.17 13.14
CA GLY A 132 -12.05 -15.02 13.48
C GLY A 132 -12.55 -13.57 13.39
N GLY A 133 -12.11 -12.80 12.39
CA GLY A 133 -12.53 -11.41 12.15
C GLY A 133 -11.84 -10.38 13.03
N LEU A 134 -12.18 -9.10 12.86
CA LEU A 134 -11.72 -7.98 13.68
C LEU A 134 -12.87 -7.09 14.08
N ASP A 135 -12.83 -6.56 15.31
CA ASP A 135 -13.80 -5.58 15.81
C ASP A 135 -13.25 -4.17 15.57
N ILE A 136 -13.74 -3.50 14.52
CA ILE A 136 -13.23 -2.20 14.09
C ILE A 136 -14.27 -1.11 14.35
N PRO A 137 -13.93 -0.04 15.08
CA PRO A 137 -14.78 1.14 15.16
C PRO A 137 -14.76 1.86 13.79
N LEU A 138 -15.95 2.13 13.25
CA LEU A 138 -16.14 2.74 11.95
C LEU A 138 -16.95 4.03 12.03
N SER A 139 -16.59 5.00 11.22
CA SER A 139 -17.44 6.14 10.91
C SER A 139 -18.47 5.77 9.82
N TYR A 140 -19.50 6.62 9.67
CA TYR A 140 -20.47 6.44 8.59
C TYR A 140 -19.79 6.39 7.21
N ALA A 141 -18.87 7.28 6.97
CA ALA A 141 -18.13 7.36 5.74
C ALA A 141 -17.28 6.10 5.48
N GLU A 142 -16.63 5.59 6.51
CA GLU A 142 -15.87 4.35 6.38
C GLU A 142 -16.77 3.16 6.06
N ILE A 143 -17.99 3.11 6.62
CA ILE A 143 -18.98 2.06 6.30
C ILE A 143 -19.33 2.12 4.82
N VAL A 144 -19.72 3.30 4.31
CA VAL A 144 -20.10 3.49 2.90
C VAL A 144 -18.95 3.10 1.97
N HIS A 145 -17.76 3.65 2.19
CA HIS A 145 -16.62 3.37 1.33
C HIS A 145 -16.15 1.91 1.42
N MET A 146 -16.13 1.32 2.60
CA MET A 146 -15.80 -0.09 2.77
C MET A 146 -16.76 -0.98 1.99
N ASN A 147 -18.07 -0.75 2.12
CA ASN A 147 -19.10 -1.52 1.42
C ASN A 147 -18.90 -1.46 -0.10
N ASN A 148 -18.57 -0.29 -0.65
CA ASN A 148 -18.29 -0.12 -2.06
C ASN A 148 -17.11 -0.97 -2.55
N TYR A 149 -16.05 -1.11 -1.74
CA TYR A 149 -14.92 -1.96 -2.09
C TYR A 149 -15.18 -3.47 -1.90
N CYS A 150 -16.16 -3.86 -1.09
CA CYS A 150 -16.40 -5.26 -0.73
C CYS A 150 -16.71 -6.15 -1.93
N GLN A 151 -17.43 -5.66 -2.94
CA GLN A 151 -17.77 -6.45 -4.12
C GLN A 151 -16.51 -6.85 -4.91
N GLU A 152 -15.62 -5.90 -5.15
CA GLU A 152 -14.36 -6.18 -5.84
C GLU A 152 -13.46 -7.08 -4.99
N THR A 153 -13.31 -6.78 -3.70
CA THR A 153 -12.51 -7.59 -2.78
C THR A 153 -13.02 -9.02 -2.68
N SER A 154 -14.34 -9.22 -2.65
CA SER A 154 -14.96 -10.55 -2.68
C SER A 154 -14.61 -11.33 -3.95
N LYS A 155 -14.61 -10.66 -5.11
CA LYS A 155 -14.20 -11.30 -6.38
C LYS A 155 -12.72 -11.68 -6.37
N LEU A 156 -11.86 -10.81 -5.83
CA LEU A 156 -10.41 -11.05 -5.76
C LEU A 156 -10.06 -12.19 -4.82
N THR A 157 -10.71 -12.26 -3.66
CA THR A 157 -10.41 -13.24 -2.62
C THR A 157 -11.20 -14.53 -2.74
N GLY A 158 -12.25 -14.55 -3.57
CA GLY A 158 -13.19 -15.65 -3.66
C GLY A 158 -14.05 -15.86 -2.41
N LYS A 159 -14.08 -14.89 -1.49
CA LYS A 159 -14.76 -14.98 -0.19
C LYS A 159 -16.06 -14.18 -0.19
N SER A 160 -17.02 -14.61 0.63
CA SER A 160 -18.30 -13.92 0.80
C SER A 160 -18.24 -12.87 1.90
N TYR A 161 -19.17 -11.92 1.84
CA TYR A 161 -19.39 -10.91 2.86
C TYR A 161 -20.87 -10.55 2.96
N THR A 162 -21.24 -9.90 4.04
CA THR A 162 -22.53 -9.23 4.18
C THR A 162 -22.24 -7.74 4.40
N PRO A 163 -22.78 -6.83 3.60
CA PRO A 163 -22.57 -5.40 3.82
C PRO A 163 -22.92 -4.98 5.24
N VAL A 164 -22.17 -4.06 5.81
CA VAL A 164 -22.54 -3.41 7.08
C VAL A 164 -23.71 -2.49 6.80
N GLU A 165 -24.77 -2.60 7.61
CA GLU A 165 -25.92 -1.70 7.50
C GLU A 165 -25.51 -0.26 7.80
N GLU A 166 -25.88 0.65 6.91
CA GLU A 166 -25.65 2.06 7.11
C GLU A 166 -26.64 2.60 8.16
N PRO A 167 -26.16 3.40 9.12
CA PRO A 167 -27.05 4.04 10.09
C PRO A 167 -28.14 4.88 9.44
N ASP A 168 -29.37 4.68 9.88
CA ASP A 168 -30.53 5.47 9.48
C ASP A 168 -31.25 6.01 10.75
N PRO A 169 -31.34 7.33 10.96
CA PRO A 169 -30.93 8.39 10.03
C PRO A 169 -29.40 8.55 9.89
N LYS A 170 -28.96 9.01 8.73
CA LYS A 170 -27.58 9.37 8.45
C LYS A 170 -27.09 10.40 9.49
N PRO A 171 -25.95 10.19 10.15
CA PRO A 171 -25.42 11.13 11.15
C PRO A 171 -25.02 12.47 10.50
N GLU A 172 -25.07 13.55 11.31
CA GLU A 172 -24.61 14.88 10.87
C GLU A 172 -23.11 14.92 10.62
N ASP A 173 -22.32 14.31 11.51
CA ASP A 173 -20.89 14.15 11.34
C ASP A 173 -20.60 12.77 10.77
N LEU A 174 -20.16 12.74 9.52
CA LEU A 174 -19.91 11.51 8.79
C LEU A 174 -18.59 10.83 9.19
N GLU A 175 -17.70 11.57 9.83
CA GLU A 175 -16.40 11.07 10.29
C GLU A 175 -16.44 10.60 11.74
N ALA A 176 -17.43 10.99 12.50
CA ALA A 176 -17.58 10.50 13.86
C ALA A 176 -17.81 8.98 13.87
N ILE A 177 -17.12 8.30 14.78
CA ILE A 177 -17.33 6.86 14.98
C ILE A 177 -18.78 6.59 15.36
N VAL A 178 -19.43 5.74 14.58
CA VAL A 178 -20.83 5.35 14.80
C VAL A 178 -20.91 4.21 15.77
N ASP A 179 -20.17 3.13 15.53
CA ASP A 179 -20.15 1.93 16.35
C ASP A 179 -18.92 1.07 16.01
N THR A 180 -18.73 0.00 16.78
CA THR A 180 -17.72 -1.02 16.51
C THR A 180 -18.36 -2.23 15.85
N TYR A 181 -17.87 -2.61 14.69
CA TYR A 181 -18.40 -3.69 13.87
C TYR A 181 -17.44 -4.87 13.82
N HIS A 182 -17.99 -6.07 13.93
CA HIS A 182 -17.23 -7.30 13.71
C HIS A 182 -17.12 -7.57 12.22
N LEU A 183 -15.91 -7.43 11.67
CA LEU A 183 -15.64 -7.49 10.24
C LEU A 183 -14.89 -8.78 9.86
N ASN A 184 -15.29 -9.39 8.75
CA ASN A 184 -14.58 -10.53 8.16
C ASN A 184 -13.42 -10.09 7.25
N GLY A 185 -12.72 -11.06 6.66
CA GLY A 185 -11.54 -10.80 5.82
C GLY A 185 -11.82 -9.88 4.63
N VAL A 186 -12.97 -10.04 3.95
CA VAL A 186 -13.36 -9.17 2.82
C VAL A 186 -13.55 -7.73 3.29
N GLN A 187 -14.27 -7.54 4.38
CA GLN A 187 -14.59 -6.21 4.91
C GLN A 187 -13.34 -5.50 5.44
N VAL A 188 -12.49 -6.20 6.22
CA VAL A 188 -11.23 -5.64 6.72
C VAL A 188 -10.29 -5.26 5.58
N THR A 189 -10.17 -6.13 4.57
CA THR A 189 -9.36 -5.83 3.39
C THR A 189 -9.92 -4.62 2.63
N SER A 190 -11.23 -4.53 2.49
CA SER A 190 -11.90 -3.38 1.87
C SER A 190 -11.68 -2.09 2.66
N TYR A 191 -11.75 -2.16 4.00
CA TYR A 191 -11.42 -1.05 4.89
C TYR A 191 -9.98 -0.55 4.68
N CYS A 192 -9.01 -1.46 4.52
CA CYS A 192 -7.62 -1.12 4.21
C CYS A 192 -7.41 -0.51 2.81
N ARG A 193 -8.41 -0.55 1.94
CA ARG A 193 -8.37 0.00 0.57
C ARG A 193 -9.00 1.38 0.45
N ILE A 194 -9.72 1.86 1.46
CA ILE A 194 -10.39 3.17 1.43
C ILE A 194 -9.38 4.28 1.13
N ARG A 195 -9.67 5.07 0.10
CA ARG A 195 -8.87 6.23 -0.34
C ARG A 195 -9.66 7.54 -0.31
N TYR A 196 -11.00 7.46 -0.34
CA TYR A 196 -11.89 8.62 -0.46
C TYR A 196 -12.27 9.22 0.90
N THR A 197 -11.29 9.40 1.75
CA THR A 197 -11.39 10.20 2.97
C THR A 197 -10.49 11.41 2.83
N ALA A 198 -10.73 12.44 3.61
CA ALA A 198 -9.94 13.68 3.54
C ALA A 198 -8.42 13.47 3.61
N SER A 199 -7.98 12.41 4.29
CA SER A 199 -6.58 12.05 4.42
C SER A 199 -6.03 11.25 3.23
N LEU A 200 -6.82 11.00 2.18
CA LEU A 200 -6.40 10.33 0.94
C LEU A 200 -5.55 9.05 1.19
N ASP A 201 -4.37 9.00 0.58
CA ASP A 201 -3.44 7.86 0.70
C ASP A 201 -2.85 7.71 2.10
N MET A 202 -2.73 8.79 2.87
CA MET A 202 -2.26 8.80 4.25
C MET A 202 -3.24 8.05 5.16
N GLY A 203 -4.53 8.34 5.08
CA GLY A 203 -5.57 7.62 5.82
C GLY A 203 -5.63 6.14 5.46
N ARG A 204 -5.39 5.79 4.18
CA ARG A 204 -5.26 4.39 3.79
C ARG A 204 -4.12 3.69 4.53
N THR A 205 -2.94 4.29 4.55
CA THR A 205 -1.77 3.69 5.23
C THR A 205 -1.96 3.60 6.73
N GLU A 206 -2.65 4.55 7.33
CA GLU A 206 -3.02 4.53 8.76
C GLU A 206 -3.96 3.35 9.06
N ARG A 207 -5.01 3.16 8.26
CA ARG A 207 -5.91 2.00 8.40
C ARG A 207 -5.17 0.68 8.27
N GLN A 208 -4.21 0.58 7.36
CA GLN A 208 -3.38 -0.61 7.19
C GLN A 208 -2.54 -0.88 8.44
N ARG A 209 -1.88 0.14 9.01
CA ARG A 209 -1.11 -0.02 10.25
C ARG A 209 -2.00 -0.38 11.44
N LYS A 210 -3.18 0.26 11.55
CA LYS A 210 -4.18 -0.06 12.57
C LYS A 210 -4.58 -1.55 12.51
N VAL A 211 -4.94 -2.02 11.32
CA VAL A 211 -5.32 -3.42 11.11
C VAL A 211 -4.17 -4.37 11.43
N LEU A 212 -2.95 -4.08 11.02
CA LEU A 212 -1.77 -4.90 11.35
C LEU A 212 -1.55 -5.00 12.85
N GLY A 213 -1.67 -3.90 13.59
CA GLY A 213 -1.57 -3.91 15.06
C GLY A 213 -2.66 -4.79 15.70
N MET A 214 -3.92 -4.66 15.23
CA MET A 214 -5.04 -5.49 15.72
C MET A 214 -4.85 -6.98 15.42
N LEU A 215 -4.39 -7.31 14.22
CA LEU A 215 -4.08 -8.70 13.83
C LEU A 215 -2.99 -9.30 14.71
N PHE A 216 -1.95 -8.51 14.98
CA PHE A 216 -0.86 -8.91 15.82
C PHE A 216 -1.33 -9.20 17.26
N ASP A 217 -2.09 -8.29 17.85
CA ASP A 217 -2.63 -8.48 19.21
C ASP A 217 -3.56 -9.70 19.27
N LYS A 218 -4.38 -9.90 18.25
CA LYS A 218 -5.24 -11.06 18.16
C LYS A 218 -4.46 -12.37 17.98
N ALA A 219 -3.39 -12.35 17.20
CA ALA A 219 -2.50 -13.51 17.00
C ALA A 219 -1.78 -13.90 18.30
N LYS A 220 -1.40 -12.95 19.17
CA LYS A 220 -0.76 -13.22 20.46
C LYS A 220 -1.62 -14.08 21.39
N ILE A 221 -2.93 -13.89 21.34
CA ILE A 221 -3.89 -14.64 22.17
C ILE A 221 -4.52 -15.81 21.41
N ALA A 222 -4.23 -15.96 20.14
CA ALA A 222 -4.75 -17.05 19.34
C ALA A 222 -4.18 -18.40 19.81
N GLY A 223 -5.01 -19.41 19.85
CA GLY A 223 -4.58 -20.77 20.18
C GLY A 223 -3.72 -21.38 19.05
N LEU A 224 -2.97 -22.41 19.39
CA LEU A 224 -2.11 -23.12 18.43
C LEU A 224 -2.87 -23.59 17.18
N THR A 225 -4.15 -23.89 17.29
CA THR A 225 -5.00 -24.30 16.15
C THR A 225 -5.11 -23.19 15.13
N SER A 226 -5.37 -21.94 15.55
CA SER A 226 -5.45 -20.77 14.67
C SER A 226 -4.10 -20.47 14.05
N ILE A 227 -3.03 -20.53 14.83
CA ILE A 227 -1.66 -20.33 14.30
C ILE A 227 -1.34 -21.39 13.23
N PHE A 228 -1.67 -22.66 13.46
CA PHE A 228 -1.45 -23.71 12.46
C PHE A 228 -2.32 -23.50 11.20
N LYS A 229 -3.54 -22.98 11.38
CA LYS A 229 -4.40 -22.66 10.26
C LYS A 229 -3.80 -21.53 9.41
N ILE A 230 -3.35 -20.44 10.02
CA ILE A 230 -2.63 -19.37 9.33
C ILE A 230 -1.42 -19.90 8.58
N MET A 231 -0.62 -20.78 9.22
CA MET A 231 0.52 -21.40 8.53
C MET A 231 0.11 -22.25 7.33
N ASP A 232 -1.04 -22.88 7.36
CA ASP A 232 -1.52 -23.73 6.27
C ASP A 232 -2.11 -22.92 5.12
N ASP A 233 -2.86 -21.89 5.41
CA ASP A 233 -3.70 -21.17 4.48
C ASP A 233 -3.01 -19.90 3.93
N VAL A 234 -2.26 -19.20 4.77
CA VAL A 234 -1.62 -17.90 4.42
C VAL A 234 -0.19 -18.05 3.88
N PHE A 235 0.60 -19.00 4.42
CA PHE A 235 2.00 -19.13 4.01
C PHE A 235 2.20 -19.36 2.51
N PRO A 236 1.33 -20.09 1.79
CA PRO A 236 1.44 -20.20 0.33
C PRO A 236 1.30 -18.87 -0.42
N MET A 237 0.67 -17.87 0.21
CA MET A 237 0.39 -16.55 -0.35
C MET A 237 1.45 -15.49 0.02
N VAL A 238 2.42 -15.85 0.86
CA VAL A 238 3.45 -14.96 1.37
C VAL A 238 4.79 -15.28 0.75
N GLN A 239 5.50 -14.25 0.33
CA GLN A 239 6.90 -14.33 -0.09
C GLN A 239 7.77 -13.63 0.96
N THR A 240 8.88 -14.23 1.37
CA THR A 240 9.78 -13.65 2.37
C THR A 240 11.22 -14.09 2.18
N SER A 241 12.14 -13.23 2.61
CA SER A 241 13.58 -13.57 2.73
C SER A 241 13.94 -14.27 4.05
N LEU A 242 13.03 -14.26 5.02
CA LEU A 242 13.28 -14.93 6.31
C LEU A 242 13.44 -16.42 6.10
N SER A 243 14.50 -16.98 6.64
CA SER A 243 14.70 -18.43 6.64
C SER A 243 13.67 -19.12 7.54
N LYS A 244 13.45 -20.40 7.32
CA LYS A 244 12.58 -21.22 8.20
C LYS A 244 13.05 -21.17 9.65
N GLN A 245 14.35 -21.06 9.88
CA GLN A 245 14.95 -20.96 11.22
C GLN A 245 14.61 -19.61 11.85
N ASP A 246 14.69 -18.52 11.08
CA ASP A 246 14.32 -17.19 11.54
C ASP A 246 12.85 -17.15 11.95
N ILE A 247 11.96 -17.70 11.11
CA ILE A 247 10.53 -17.76 11.39
C ILE A 247 10.25 -18.59 12.65
N LEU A 248 10.89 -19.76 12.79
CA LEU A 248 10.76 -20.57 14.01
C LEU A 248 11.28 -19.84 15.25
N GLY A 249 12.34 -19.06 15.11
CA GLY A 249 12.88 -18.21 16.18
C GLY A 249 11.95 -17.06 16.57
N LEU A 250 11.17 -16.53 15.60
CA LEU A 250 10.22 -15.45 15.87
C LEU A 250 8.96 -15.90 16.59
N ILE A 251 8.47 -17.12 16.34
CA ILE A 251 7.20 -17.62 16.91
C ILE A 251 7.14 -17.45 18.45
N PRO A 252 8.13 -17.88 19.26
CA PRO A 252 8.07 -17.69 20.71
C PRO A 252 8.28 -16.24 21.14
N THR A 253 8.98 -15.41 20.35
CA THR A 253 9.30 -14.03 20.73
C THR A 253 8.17 -13.08 20.42
N VAL A 254 7.34 -13.38 19.41
CA VAL A 254 6.19 -12.57 19.00
C VAL A 254 5.20 -12.33 20.16
N ILE A 255 5.05 -13.28 21.06
CA ILE A 255 4.19 -13.13 22.26
C ILE A 255 4.65 -11.97 23.14
N GLY A 256 5.97 -11.73 23.21
CA GLY A 256 6.56 -10.64 23.96
C GLY A 256 6.59 -9.30 23.25
N TYR A 257 6.24 -9.25 21.98
CA TYR A 257 6.25 -8.01 21.21
C TYR A 257 5.06 -7.13 21.59
N ASN A 258 5.30 -5.83 21.57
CA ASN A 258 4.28 -4.83 21.86
C ASN A 258 4.30 -3.73 20.79
N PHE A 259 3.22 -3.61 20.06
CA PHE A 259 3.04 -2.48 19.15
C PHE A 259 2.80 -1.21 19.96
N SER A 260 3.72 -0.25 19.84
CA SER A 260 3.64 1.00 20.62
C SER A 260 3.08 2.13 19.74
N GLU A 261 3.72 2.40 18.63
CA GLU A 261 3.43 3.58 17.82
C GLU A 261 3.55 3.29 16.33
N SER A 262 2.89 4.09 15.52
CA SER A 262 3.05 4.05 14.08
C SER A 262 2.98 5.44 13.45
N THR A 263 3.69 5.65 12.33
CA THR A 263 3.74 6.92 11.61
C THR A 263 3.72 6.73 10.11
N GLY A 264 3.56 7.84 9.36
CA GLY A 264 3.76 7.92 7.93
C GLY A 264 5.06 8.63 7.57
N PHE A 265 5.62 8.29 6.43
CA PHE A 265 6.80 8.94 5.87
C PHE A 265 6.55 9.36 4.42
N PRO A 266 6.92 10.58 4.02
CA PRO A 266 7.54 11.62 4.85
C PRO A 266 6.54 12.31 5.79
N ALA A 267 7.01 12.78 6.96
CA ALA A 267 6.19 13.53 7.90
C ALA A 267 5.89 14.96 7.41
N LYS A 268 6.89 15.58 6.76
CA LYS A 268 6.78 16.93 6.17
C LYS A 268 6.93 16.82 4.66
N TYR A 269 5.85 17.13 3.95
CA TYR A 269 5.80 16.98 2.49
C TYR A 269 4.93 18.05 1.84
N LYS A 270 5.11 18.18 0.54
CA LYS A 270 4.26 18.94 -0.37
C LYS A 270 3.95 18.09 -1.60
N PHE A 271 3.03 18.55 -2.43
CA PHE A 271 2.68 17.85 -3.66
C PHE A 271 3.31 18.52 -4.88
N SER A 272 3.50 17.75 -5.92
CA SER A 272 3.94 18.24 -7.22
C SER A 272 3.40 17.34 -8.33
N ASN A 273 3.13 17.94 -9.47
CA ASN A 273 2.67 17.22 -10.67
C ASN A 273 3.77 17.09 -11.73
N ILE A 274 5.02 17.40 -11.40
CA ILE A 274 6.12 17.42 -12.38
C ILE A 274 6.39 16.06 -13.03
N LYS A 275 6.06 14.96 -12.35
CA LYS A 275 6.14 13.58 -12.86
C LYS A 275 4.88 12.77 -12.49
N GLY A 276 3.71 13.33 -12.81
CA GLY A 276 2.43 12.90 -12.25
C GLY A 276 2.30 13.33 -10.80
N SER A 277 1.17 13.06 -10.17
CA SER A 277 0.97 13.41 -8.76
C SER A 277 1.97 12.67 -7.87
N ILE A 278 2.87 13.42 -7.24
CA ILE A 278 3.93 12.91 -6.35
C ILE A 278 3.91 13.63 -5.01
N ILE A 279 4.34 12.92 -3.97
CA ILE A 279 4.58 13.44 -2.63
C ILE A 279 6.07 13.76 -2.52
N VAL A 280 6.39 15.03 -2.31
CA VAL A 280 7.77 15.51 -2.23
C VAL A 280 8.11 15.79 -0.78
N PRO A 281 9.08 15.11 -0.17
CA PRO A 281 9.61 15.52 1.12
C PRO A 281 10.12 16.95 1.02
N THR A 282 9.64 17.86 1.86
CA THR A 282 10.09 19.27 1.83
C THR A 282 11.59 19.41 2.10
N ASP A 283 12.09 18.51 2.95
CA ASP A 283 13.50 18.25 3.21
C ASP A 283 13.65 16.78 3.58
N LEU A 284 14.23 15.99 2.68
CA LEU A 284 14.41 14.56 2.93
C LEU A 284 15.27 14.30 4.18
N ALA A 285 16.34 15.07 4.35
CA ALA A 285 17.28 14.88 5.46
C ALA A 285 16.63 15.07 6.83
N SER A 286 15.81 16.11 6.99
CA SER A 286 15.06 16.31 8.24
C SER A 286 13.98 15.27 8.46
N ASN A 287 13.29 14.85 7.41
CA ASN A 287 12.31 13.75 7.50
C ASN A 287 12.96 12.43 7.93
N VAL A 288 14.15 12.13 7.42
CA VAL A 288 14.91 10.92 7.82
C VAL A 288 15.38 11.03 9.26
N THR A 289 15.78 12.23 9.72
CA THR A 289 16.12 12.45 11.13
C THR A 289 14.96 12.14 12.06
N GLU A 290 13.76 12.63 11.73
CA GLU A 290 12.56 12.34 12.53
C GLU A 290 12.19 10.83 12.45
N LEU A 291 12.38 10.19 11.29
CA LEU A 291 12.15 8.75 11.13
C LEU A 291 13.07 7.91 12.06
N HIS A 292 14.36 8.25 12.15
CA HIS A 292 15.30 7.56 13.02
C HIS A 292 14.98 7.76 14.51
N LYS A 293 14.61 8.98 14.90
CA LYS A 293 14.12 9.23 16.27
C LYS A 293 12.90 8.37 16.58
N PHE A 294 11.98 8.28 15.63
CA PHE A 294 10.77 7.49 15.80
C PHE A 294 11.06 5.98 15.87
N LEU A 295 11.77 5.43 14.87
CA LEU A 295 11.98 3.97 14.76
C LEU A 295 12.91 3.41 15.83
N TYR A 296 13.94 4.18 16.20
CA TYR A 296 15.06 3.68 17.02
C TYR A 296 15.30 4.46 18.30
N ASN A 297 14.46 5.48 18.56
CA ASN A 297 14.68 6.40 19.67
C ASN A 297 16.06 7.08 19.64
N ASP A 298 16.63 7.22 18.44
CA ASP A 298 17.95 7.79 18.21
C ASP A 298 17.89 9.29 18.11
N GLN A 299 18.15 9.98 19.23
CA GLN A 299 18.10 11.43 19.32
C GLN A 299 19.34 12.11 18.70
N ASP A 300 20.42 11.36 18.51
CA ASP A 300 21.71 11.87 18.04
C ASP A 300 21.97 11.57 16.56
N TYR A 301 20.99 10.96 15.86
CA TYR A 301 21.12 10.63 14.46
C TYR A 301 21.43 11.85 13.60
N THR A 302 22.40 11.68 12.71
CA THR A 302 22.78 12.69 11.70
C THR A 302 22.73 12.03 10.32
N PRO A 303 22.03 12.64 9.35
CA PRO A 303 21.93 12.12 7.98
C PRO A 303 23.30 11.93 7.32
N SER A 304 23.46 10.82 6.59
CA SER A 304 24.65 10.57 5.78
C SER A 304 24.83 11.58 4.66
N SER A 305 26.01 11.64 4.08
CA SER A 305 26.29 12.47 2.89
C SER A 305 25.40 12.09 1.72
N GLU A 306 25.07 10.81 1.56
CA GLU A 306 24.17 10.30 0.53
C GLU A 306 22.73 10.81 0.71
N VAL A 307 22.20 10.81 1.93
CA VAL A 307 20.86 11.36 2.21
C VAL A 307 20.83 12.87 1.96
N LEU A 308 21.86 13.59 2.36
CA LEU A 308 21.98 15.03 2.11
C LEU A 308 22.02 15.34 0.61
N GLU A 309 22.79 14.56 -0.17
CA GLU A 309 22.86 14.72 -1.62
C GLU A 309 21.50 14.46 -2.27
N LYS A 310 20.82 13.36 -1.90
CA LYS A 310 19.48 13.03 -2.40
C LYS A 310 18.45 14.09 -2.02
N SER A 311 18.51 14.63 -0.80
CA SER A 311 17.65 15.73 -0.34
C SER A 311 17.77 16.95 -1.25
N ASN A 312 19.00 17.38 -1.53
CA ASN A 312 19.27 18.49 -2.44
C ASN A 312 18.81 18.16 -3.87
N LYS A 313 19.03 16.95 -4.34
CA LYS A 313 18.68 16.54 -5.69
C LYS A 313 17.17 16.50 -5.93
N ILE A 314 16.39 16.06 -4.95
CA ILE A 314 14.92 16.10 -5.00
C ILE A 314 14.46 17.54 -5.22
N LEU A 315 14.95 18.48 -4.40
CA LEU A 315 14.58 19.90 -4.51
C LEU A 315 15.03 20.52 -5.85
N GLU A 316 16.20 20.16 -6.35
CA GLU A 316 16.66 20.58 -7.68
C GLU A 316 15.70 20.13 -8.79
N ILE A 317 15.31 18.83 -8.79
CA ILE A 317 14.45 18.24 -9.83
C ILE A 317 13.06 18.89 -9.83
N VAL A 318 12.48 19.14 -8.67
CA VAL A 318 11.15 19.75 -8.57
C VAL A 318 11.17 21.29 -8.77
N GLY A 319 12.35 21.87 -8.95
CA GLY A 319 12.52 23.29 -9.22
C GLY A 319 12.49 24.17 -7.99
N GLY A 320 12.78 23.63 -6.83
CA GLY A 320 12.84 24.27 -5.53
C GLY A 320 11.52 24.23 -4.76
N GLU A 321 11.60 24.39 -3.46
CA GLU A 321 10.47 24.33 -2.53
C GLU A 321 9.32 25.28 -2.88
N GLY A 322 9.64 26.47 -3.41
CA GLY A 322 8.64 27.48 -3.78
C GLY A 322 7.76 27.13 -4.99
N LYS A 323 8.03 26.01 -5.67
CA LYS A 323 7.21 25.50 -6.77
C LYS A 323 6.34 24.30 -6.40
N LEU A 324 6.36 23.91 -5.14
CA LEU A 324 5.56 22.80 -4.64
C LEU A 324 4.18 23.33 -4.23
N ASP A 325 3.15 22.56 -4.58
CA ASP A 325 1.78 22.88 -4.23
C ASP A 325 1.53 22.66 -2.74
N GLU A 326 1.05 23.70 -2.06
CA GLU A 326 0.56 23.60 -0.67
C GLU A 326 -0.83 22.99 -0.59
N ALA A 327 -1.49 22.82 -1.73
CA ALA A 327 -2.93 22.59 -1.87
C ALA A 327 -3.45 21.24 -1.39
N ALA A 328 -2.62 20.40 -0.86
CA ALA A 328 -3.09 19.16 -0.26
C ALA A 328 -2.55 18.95 1.15
N THR A 329 -2.11 19.97 1.83
CA THR A 329 -2.23 19.97 3.27
C THR A 329 -3.73 19.97 3.54
N SER A 330 -4.28 18.87 3.98
CA SER A 330 -5.53 18.91 4.75
C SER A 330 -5.28 19.93 5.86
N THR A 331 -5.71 21.13 5.63
CA THR A 331 -5.63 22.22 6.58
C THR A 331 -6.66 21.94 7.66
N THR A 332 -6.23 21.27 8.68
CA THR A 332 -6.63 21.72 9.98
C THR A 332 -5.80 22.96 10.26
N GLN A 333 -6.27 24.10 9.77
CA GLN A 333 -5.98 25.33 10.43
C GLN A 333 -6.82 25.33 11.70
N ASP A 334 -6.25 24.80 12.73
CA ASP A 334 -6.52 25.34 14.04
C ASP A 334 -5.19 25.88 14.57
N ASP A 335 -5.18 27.20 14.57
CA ASP A 335 -4.14 28.02 15.12
C ASP A 335 -4.11 27.76 16.61
N THR A 336 -3.21 26.93 17.05
CA THR A 336 -2.46 27.02 18.31
C THR A 336 -1.73 25.71 18.56
N THR A 337 -0.41 25.86 18.70
CA THR A 337 0.54 24.90 19.26
C THR A 337 0.93 23.71 18.41
N ASN A 338 2.12 23.83 17.83
CA ASN A 338 3.12 22.80 17.63
C ASN A 338 2.80 21.48 18.31
N THR A 339 2.32 20.52 17.53
CA THR A 339 2.53 19.11 17.81
C THR A 339 2.57 18.36 16.50
N ASP A 340 3.61 17.59 16.33
CA ASP A 340 3.91 16.75 15.18
C ASP A 340 2.88 15.62 15.07
N ASP A 341 1.77 15.84 14.35
CA ASP A 341 0.59 14.98 14.33
C ASP A 341 0.53 13.97 13.19
N ASN A 342 1.66 13.37 12.85
CA ASN A 342 1.66 12.16 12.04
C ASN A 342 1.97 10.88 12.83
N THR A 343 2.00 10.97 14.14
CA THR A 343 2.28 9.82 14.99
C THR A 343 0.97 9.28 15.55
N PHE A 344 0.63 8.06 15.18
CA PHE A 344 -0.49 7.33 15.75
C PHE A 344 0.02 6.47 16.90
N VAL A 345 -0.42 6.78 18.11
CA VAL A 345 -0.11 5.97 19.29
C VAL A 345 -1.16 4.89 19.41
N TRP A 346 -0.76 3.62 19.30
CA TRP A 346 -1.62 2.50 19.57
C TRP A 346 -1.82 2.34 21.08
N SER A 347 -2.89 2.87 21.61
CA SER A 347 -3.40 2.45 22.92
C SER A 347 -4.66 1.65 22.67
N GLY A 348 -4.73 0.42 23.19
CA GLY A 348 -5.85 -0.48 23.01
C GLY A 348 -7.20 0.06 23.53
N ASN A 349 -7.31 1.36 23.72
CA ASN A 349 -8.49 2.07 24.20
C ASN A 349 -8.44 3.53 23.75
N SER A 350 -8.49 3.80 22.45
CA SER A 350 -8.47 5.18 22.02
C SER A 350 -9.57 5.51 21.03
N SER A 351 -10.44 6.34 21.51
CA SER A 351 -11.15 7.28 20.69
C SER A 351 -10.13 8.22 20.06
N SER A 352 -9.69 7.95 18.87
CA SER A 352 -8.95 8.94 18.09
C SER A 352 -9.95 9.95 17.56
N THR A 353 -9.96 11.10 18.18
CA THR A 353 -10.52 12.30 17.59
C THR A 353 -9.43 12.89 16.73
N ASP A 354 -9.42 12.56 15.48
CA ASP A 354 -8.83 13.45 14.51
C ASP A 354 -9.73 13.57 13.31
N ASN A 355 -10.31 14.72 13.32
CA ASN A 355 -11.41 15.14 12.50
C ASN A 355 -10.95 15.78 11.22
N SER A 356 -11.82 15.58 10.31
CA SER A 356 -12.21 16.52 9.28
C SER A 356 -11.53 16.34 7.94
N TYR A 357 -12.28 15.97 7.05
CA TYR A 357 -12.74 16.71 5.87
C TYR A 357 -13.59 15.77 5.02
N TYR A 358 -14.87 15.81 5.31
CA TYR A 358 -15.86 15.57 4.28
C TYR A 358 -16.33 16.92 3.78
N ASP A 359 -16.09 17.16 2.53
CA ASP A 359 -16.85 18.15 1.84
C ASP A 359 -18.32 17.73 1.88
N ASN A 360 -19.14 18.55 2.53
CA ASN A 360 -20.58 18.40 2.63
C ASN A 360 -21.23 18.62 1.28
N ASN A 361 -20.87 17.83 0.29
CA ASN A 361 -21.57 17.84 -0.96
C ASN A 361 -22.45 16.60 -1.06
N SER A 362 -23.57 16.64 -0.33
CA SER A 362 -24.69 15.73 -0.49
C SER A 362 -25.54 16.13 -1.72
N GLY A 363 -24.92 16.23 -2.82
CA GLY A 363 -25.55 16.33 -4.12
C GLY A 363 -24.75 15.40 -5.00
N SER A 364 -25.40 14.69 -5.88
CA SER A 364 -24.75 13.99 -6.95
C SER A 364 -23.71 14.93 -7.58
N THR A 365 -22.51 14.79 -7.16
CA THR A 365 -21.44 15.55 -7.74
C THR A 365 -20.75 14.66 -8.71
N ASP A 366 -20.90 15.03 -9.94
CA ASP A 366 -19.99 14.63 -10.98
C ASP A 366 -18.60 15.03 -10.51
N TYR A 367 -17.75 14.03 -10.29
CA TYR A 367 -16.36 14.30 -10.04
C TYR A 367 -15.70 14.54 -11.39
N ASP A 368 -15.54 15.80 -11.71
CA ASP A 368 -14.67 16.19 -12.81
C ASP A 368 -13.22 16.05 -12.34
N ASN A 369 -12.58 15.03 -12.79
CA ASN A 369 -11.22 14.72 -12.41
C ASN A 369 -10.31 14.85 -13.62
N GLY A 370 -9.79 15.98 -13.85
CA GLY A 370 -8.95 16.33 -15.00
C GLY A 370 -7.79 15.39 -15.35
N GLY A 371 -7.94 14.09 -15.22
CA GLY A 371 -6.87 13.15 -15.59
C GLY A 371 -7.02 11.73 -15.09
N GLY A 372 -8.19 11.28 -14.80
CA GLY A 372 -8.42 9.91 -14.35
C GLY A 372 -9.69 9.29 -14.90
N THR A 373 -10.01 8.11 -14.51
CA THR A 373 -11.29 7.45 -14.74
C THR A 373 -12.16 7.63 -13.52
N ASP A 374 -13.28 8.32 -13.65
CA ASP A 374 -14.19 8.55 -12.56
C ASP A 374 -15.32 7.55 -12.57
N TYR A 375 -15.67 7.08 -11.36
CA TYR A 375 -16.77 6.17 -11.15
C TYR A 375 -17.86 6.89 -10.36
N ASP A 376 -19.01 7.06 -10.96
CA ASP A 376 -20.22 7.50 -10.26
C ASP A 376 -20.85 6.33 -9.52
N TYR A 377 -20.95 6.47 -8.20
CA TYR A 377 -21.48 5.43 -7.32
C TYR A 377 -22.99 5.54 -7.07
N SER A 378 -23.65 6.54 -7.62
CA SER A 378 -25.08 6.73 -7.39
C SER A 378 -25.99 5.93 -8.30
N GLY A 379 -25.59 4.76 -8.78
CA GLY A 379 -26.49 3.90 -9.54
C GLY A 379 -26.46 4.09 -11.04
N GLY A 380 -25.39 4.51 -11.53
CA GLY A 380 -25.34 4.54 -12.94
C GLY A 380 -24.94 5.37 -13.65
N THR A 381 -24.13 5.88 -14.12
CA THR A 381 -24.28 6.17 -15.35
C THR A 381 -23.32 6.99 -16.07
N ASP A 382 -22.99 8.10 -15.78
CA ASP A 382 -22.20 8.89 -16.67
C ASP A 382 -20.81 9.14 -16.06
N TYR A 383 -19.83 8.90 -16.87
CA TYR A 383 -18.48 9.25 -16.52
C TYR A 383 -18.07 10.39 -17.42
N ASP A 384 -17.92 11.55 -16.85
CA ASP A 384 -17.35 12.69 -17.57
C ASP A 384 -15.90 12.91 -17.15
N ASN A 385 -15.04 12.77 -18.10
CA ASN A 385 -13.61 12.79 -17.85
C ASN A 385 -12.94 13.69 -18.89
N GLY A 386 -12.68 14.90 -18.51
CA GLY A 386 -12.16 15.95 -19.39
C GLY A 386 -10.84 15.66 -20.11
N GLY A 387 -10.32 14.47 -20.04
CA GLY A 387 -9.08 14.10 -20.73
C GLY A 387 -8.84 12.59 -20.81
N GLY A 388 -9.83 11.81 -20.46
CA GLY A 388 -9.79 10.37 -20.54
C GLY A 388 -10.84 9.79 -21.47
N SER A 389 -11.23 8.61 -21.29
CA SER A 389 -12.29 7.94 -22.02
C SER A 389 -13.55 7.86 -21.17
N ASP A 390 -14.64 8.39 -21.66
CA ASP A 390 -15.94 8.32 -21.01
C ASP A 390 -16.57 6.96 -21.25
N TYR A 391 -17.04 6.34 -20.17
CA TYR A 391 -17.76 5.09 -20.25
C TYR A 391 -19.21 5.32 -19.83
N ASP A 392 -20.10 5.22 -20.76
CA ASP A 392 -21.53 5.12 -20.48
C ASP A 392 -21.88 3.67 -20.13
N ASN A 393 -22.41 3.49 -18.92
CA ASN A 393 -22.77 2.19 -18.40
C ASN A 393 -24.18 1.75 -18.82
N GLY A 394 -24.80 2.46 -19.72
CA GLY A 394 -26.14 2.17 -20.23
C GLY A 394 -26.23 1.09 -21.31
N GLY A 395 -25.18 0.27 -21.48
CA GLY A 395 -25.24 -0.87 -22.38
C GLY A 395 -24.53 -0.69 -23.72
N GLY A 396 -23.70 0.30 -23.83
CA GLY A 396 -22.79 0.46 -24.94
C GLY A 396 -21.67 1.35 -24.51
N SER A 397 -20.52 1.11 -24.96
CA SER A 397 -19.40 2.02 -24.71
C SER A 397 -19.38 3.06 -25.80
N ASP A 398 -20.15 4.11 -25.59
CA ASP A 398 -19.89 5.32 -26.33
C ASP A 398 -18.82 6.07 -25.59
N TYR A 399 -17.74 6.31 -26.27
CA TYR A 399 -16.67 7.12 -25.73
C TYR A 399 -16.86 8.53 -26.27
N ASP A 400 -17.44 9.39 -25.45
CA ASP A 400 -17.47 10.80 -25.78
C ASP A 400 -16.36 11.50 -25.00
N ASN A 401 -15.35 11.82 -25.71
CA ASN A 401 -14.15 12.39 -25.17
C ASN A 401 -13.83 13.64 -25.98
N GLY A 402 -13.90 14.78 -25.36
CA GLY A 402 -13.68 16.09 -26.00
C GLY A 402 -12.35 16.25 -26.73
N GLY A 403 -11.66 15.19 -27.02
CA GLY A 403 -10.40 15.13 -27.79
C GLY A 403 -10.00 13.71 -28.13
N GLY A 404 -10.87 12.73 -27.94
CA GLY A 404 -10.63 11.35 -28.23
C GLY A 404 -11.07 10.93 -29.63
N SER A 405 -10.63 9.81 -30.04
CA SER A 405 -11.09 9.17 -31.25
C SER A 405 -12.35 8.36 -30.95
N ASP A 406 -13.40 8.62 -31.66
CA ASP A 406 -14.60 7.80 -31.66
C ASP A 406 -14.23 6.38 -32.08
N TYR A 407 -14.41 5.45 -31.17
CA TYR A 407 -14.40 4.05 -31.53
C TYR A 407 -15.81 3.67 -31.95
N ASP A 408 -16.07 3.78 -33.25
CA ASP A 408 -17.27 3.22 -33.83
C ASP A 408 -17.13 1.70 -33.86
N ASN A 409 -17.85 1.04 -32.99
CA ASN A 409 -17.90 -0.41 -32.90
C ASN A 409 -18.82 -1.02 -33.98
N GLY A 410 -19.26 -0.22 -34.95
CA GLY A 410 -20.08 -0.65 -36.08
C GLY A 410 -19.29 -0.94 -37.34
N GLY A 411 -17.99 -0.69 -37.37
CA GLY A 411 -17.15 -0.99 -38.49
C GLY A 411 -16.50 -2.35 -38.32
N GLY A 412 -17.15 -3.39 -38.77
CA GLY A 412 -16.45 -4.62 -39.05
C GLY A 412 -15.34 -4.33 -40.03
N SER A 413 -14.12 -4.28 -39.59
CA SER A 413 -13.01 -4.51 -40.48
C SER A 413 -13.10 -5.95 -40.89
N ASP A 414 -13.61 -6.19 -42.06
CA ASP A 414 -13.38 -7.42 -42.80
C ASP A 414 -11.85 -7.55 -42.89
N TYR A 415 -11.27 -8.25 -41.97
CA TYR A 415 -10.01 -8.86 -42.22
C TYR A 415 -10.30 -9.97 -43.21
N ASP A 416 -10.25 -9.63 -44.45
CA ASP A 416 -10.00 -10.62 -45.49
C ASP A 416 -8.70 -11.31 -45.11
N ASN A 417 -8.88 -12.43 -44.48
CA ASN A 417 -7.81 -13.38 -44.22
C ASN A 417 -7.54 -14.14 -45.51
N ASP A 418 -7.15 -13.37 -46.55
CA ASP A 418 -6.63 -13.89 -47.81
C ASP A 418 -5.10 -13.81 -47.77
N SER A 419 -4.55 -14.49 -46.81
CA SER A 419 -3.20 -15.01 -46.90
C SER A 419 -3.32 -16.52 -46.87
N GLY A 420 -3.87 -17.06 -47.91
CA GLY A 420 -3.62 -18.43 -48.34
C GLY A 420 -2.13 -18.58 -48.58
N SER A 421 -1.41 -18.95 -47.57
CA SER A 421 -0.14 -19.62 -47.81
C SER A 421 -0.45 -21.05 -48.16
N ASP A 422 -0.53 -21.31 -49.44
CA ASP A 422 -0.41 -22.63 -49.98
C ASP A 422 0.94 -23.21 -49.53
N TYR A 423 0.91 -23.99 -48.50
CA TYR A 423 1.95 -24.96 -48.29
C TYR A 423 1.65 -26.14 -49.22
N ASP A 424 2.22 -26.02 -50.38
CA ASP A 424 2.37 -27.14 -51.30
C ASP A 424 3.27 -28.18 -50.63
N ASN A 425 2.66 -29.26 -50.20
CA ASN A 425 3.33 -30.39 -49.62
C ASN A 425 3.75 -31.31 -50.74
N GLY A 426 4.71 -30.83 -51.51
CA GLY A 426 5.37 -31.65 -52.53
C GLY A 426 6.38 -32.59 -51.91
N GLY A 427 5.96 -33.80 -51.66
CA GLY A 427 6.87 -34.89 -51.40
C GLY A 427 7.82 -35.09 -52.60
N GLY A 428 9.06 -35.27 -52.28
CA GLY A 428 10.10 -35.64 -53.24
C GLY A 428 11.21 -36.35 -52.49
N ASP A 429 11.17 -37.67 -52.61
CA ASP A 429 12.27 -38.59 -52.34
C ASP A 429 13.55 -38.16 -53.08
N ASP A 430 14.63 -38.55 -52.50
CA ASP A 430 15.86 -39.19 -53.03
C ASP A 430 17.10 -38.61 -52.41
N GLY A 431 17.81 -39.36 -51.59
CA GLY A 431 18.81 -40.26 -52.14
C GLY A 431 20.20 -39.71 -52.00
N GLY A 432 21.00 -40.30 -51.12
CA GLY A 432 22.36 -40.60 -51.50
C GLY A 432 23.52 -39.70 -51.03
N PHE A 433 24.32 -40.29 -50.22
CA PHE A 433 25.73 -40.17 -49.79
C PHE A 433 26.00 -39.38 -48.52
#